data_7fb318bc71cbec3a9bba6c2dc18cd20d
#
_entry.id   7fb318bc71cbec3a9bba6c2dc18cd20d
#
_cell.length_a   1.000
_cell.length_b   1.000
_cell.length_c   1.000
_cell.angle_alpha   90.00
_cell.angle_beta   90.00
_cell.angle_gamma   90.00
#
_symmetry.space_group_name_H-M   'P 1'
#
loop_
_entity.id
_entity.type
_entity.pdbx_description
1 polymer ?
#
loop_
_entity_poly.entity_id
_entity_poly.type
_entity_poly.pdbx_seq_one_letter_code
_entity_poly.pdbx_strand_id
1 'polypeptide(L)'
;MRLLSLGFLARISTSVCLGFTTLPLQPKALTSINLGQAKGRRMDSSILVICSDPSAARQTSQKALEEAGWKGKILLITAQDPLPNLNDVEGILLTGGADIHPKYWDVQEPLHEKAEPDDARTDLEIKVINHAQEKNLPILGLCRGQQIINVALGGSMYQHLPDEGVPLARTYMGKYSDEKQVLPHSVSVKANSQLAHLLQIKVPRMDVNSRHHQAVKEVGKGLIISAVDQEDLVGGRPMIEGLESSDPSRFIVGVQWHPENLTREEGPTGEAARNLFKGFLDAIREKRK
;
A
#
# COMPACT_ATOMS: atom_id res chain seq x y z
N MET A 1 -36.74 -5.25 53.67
CA MET A 1 -37.10 -6.24 54.74
C MET A 1 -36.20 -7.44 54.57
N ARG A 2 -35.39 -7.70 55.62
CA ARG A 2 -34.66 -8.93 56.06
C ARG A 2 -33.69 -9.55 55.06
N LEU A 3 -32.32 -9.44 55.20
CA LEU A 3 -31.43 -9.87 56.28
C LEU A 3 -31.47 -11.40 56.55
N LEU A 4 -30.30 -12.04 56.41
CA LEU A 4 -29.64 -12.98 57.31
C LEU A 4 -28.65 -13.79 56.45
N SER A 5 -27.35 -13.77 56.55
CA SER A 5 -26.33 -13.89 57.59
C SER A 5 -25.93 -15.34 57.93
N LEU A 6 -24.61 -15.52 58.08
CA LEU A 6 -23.85 -16.51 58.86
C LEU A 6 -23.70 -17.90 58.20
N GLY A 7 -22.55 -18.59 58.28
CA GLY A 7 -21.36 -18.43 59.12
C GLY A 7 -20.35 -19.56 58.87
N PHE A 8 -19.13 -19.24 59.01
CA PHE A 8 -18.09 -19.88 59.83
C PHE A 8 -18.04 -21.40 59.94
N LEU A 9 -16.93 -22.00 59.59
CA LEU A 9 -16.11 -22.82 60.54
C LEU A 9 -14.79 -23.29 59.93
N ALA A 10 -13.71 -22.91 60.56
CA ALA A 10 -12.36 -23.39 60.42
C ALA A 10 -12.19 -24.80 61.07
N ARG A 11 -11.32 -25.64 60.54
CA ARG A 11 -10.65 -26.68 61.36
C ARG A 11 -9.19 -26.81 60.90
N ILE A 12 -8.36 -26.68 61.90
CA ILE A 12 -6.93 -26.92 61.97
C ILE A 12 -6.72 -28.43 62.20
N SER A 13 -5.70 -29.04 61.58
CA SER A 13 -5.03 -30.24 62.09
C SER A 13 -3.64 -30.39 61.52
N THR A 14 -2.68 -30.07 62.31
CA THR A 14 -1.47 -30.74 62.81
C THR A 14 -0.58 -31.53 61.87
N SER A 15 0.64 -31.13 61.90
CA SER A 15 1.96 -31.57 61.54
C SER A 15 2.24 -33.10 61.62
N VAL A 16 3.03 -33.56 60.65
CA VAL A 16 4.05 -34.59 60.85
C VAL A 16 5.31 -34.17 60.09
N CYS A 17 6.39 -33.92 60.85
CA CYS A 17 7.74 -33.78 60.34
C CYS A 17 8.34 -35.17 60.03
N LEU A 18 8.78 -35.40 58.82
CA LEU A 18 9.76 -36.47 58.49
C LEU A 18 10.95 -35.81 57.83
N GLY A 19 12.04 -35.81 58.54
CA GLY A 19 13.33 -35.34 58.10
C GLY A 19 13.92 -36.24 56.99
N PHE A 20 14.29 -35.61 55.91
CA PHE A 20 15.21 -36.19 54.92
C PHE A 20 16.42 -35.27 54.80
N THR A 21 17.57 -35.82 55.11
CA THR A 21 18.90 -35.22 54.92
C THR A 21 19.16 -35.03 53.43
N THR A 22 19.31 -33.82 53.02
CA THR A 22 19.70 -33.47 51.66
C THR A 22 21.22 -33.34 51.55
N LEU A 23 21.82 -34.15 50.73
CA LEU A 23 23.18 -33.97 50.24
C LEU A 23 23.23 -32.77 49.28
N PRO A 24 24.26 -31.95 49.31
CA PRO A 24 24.37 -30.82 48.39
C PRO A 24 24.77 -31.27 46.98
N LEU A 25 23.85 -31.09 46.05
CA LEU A 25 24.16 -31.19 44.61
C LEU A 25 24.91 -29.92 44.19
N GLN A 26 26.17 -30.10 43.78
CA GLN A 26 26.94 -29.01 43.13
C GLN A 26 26.27 -28.59 41.83
N PRO A 27 26.14 -27.28 41.51
CA PRO A 27 25.63 -26.83 40.24
C PRO A 27 26.68 -27.09 39.15
N LYS A 28 26.38 -28.00 38.21
CA LYS A 28 27.10 -28.06 36.94
C LYS A 28 26.89 -26.72 36.21
N ALA A 29 28.03 -26.08 35.94
CA ALA A 29 28.07 -24.91 35.09
C ALA A 29 27.36 -25.21 33.75
N LEU A 30 26.20 -24.59 33.52
CA LEU A 30 25.60 -24.48 32.21
C LEU A 30 26.45 -23.52 31.40
N THR A 31 27.28 -24.07 30.53
CA THR A 31 27.90 -23.34 29.44
C THR A 31 26.79 -22.68 28.65
N SER A 32 26.71 -21.35 28.72
CA SER A 32 25.86 -20.53 27.87
C SER A 32 26.23 -20.79 26.43
N ILE A 33 25.40 -21.58 25.75
CA ILE A 33 25.42 -21.68 24.30
C ILE A 33 24.91 -20.30 23.81
N ASN A 34 25.83 -19.50 23.36
CA ASN A 34 25.56 -18.24 22.72
C ASN A 34 24.93 -18.54 21.36
N LEU A 35 23.60 -18.71 21.34
CA LEU A 35 22.80 -18.73 20.11
C LEU A 35 22.72 -17.30 19.58
N GLY A 36 23.85 -16.80 19.12
CA GLY A 36 23.90 -15.75 18.14
C GLY A 36 23.29 -16.26 16.85
N GLN A 37 21.97 -16.35 16.80
CA GLN A 37 21.28 -16.42 15.53
C GLN A 37 21.51 -15.08 14.83
N ALA A 38 22.60 -15.01 14.08
CA ALA A 38 22.67 -14.13 12.93
C ALA A 38 21.42 -14.50 12.10
N LYS A 39 20.38 -13.64 12.15
CA LYS A 39 19.29 -13.69 11.17
C LYS A 39 19.97 -13.62 9.81
N GLY A 40 20.15 -14.77 9.17
CA GLY A 40 20.72 -14.88 7.84
C GLY A 40 19.97 -13.88 6.97
N ARG A 41 20.74 -13.00 6.35
CA ARG A 41 20.24 -12.10 5.32
C ARG A 41 19.50 -12.97 4.32
N ARG A 42 18.15 -12.91 4.30
CA ARG A 42 17.38 -13.58 3.24
C ARG A 42 17.88 -12.97 1.92
N MET A 43 18.69 -13.74 1.18
CA MET A 43 19.29 -13.31 -0.09
C MET A 43 18.25 -13.14 -1.22
N ASP A 44 16.97 -13.49 -0.97
CA ASP A 44 15.91 -13.56 -1.96
C ASP A 44 14.77 -12.56 -1.73
N SER A 45 15.06 -11.42 -1.07
CA SER A 45 14.10 -10.34 -0.89
C SER A 45 13.57 -9.83 -2.22
N SER A 46 12.25 -9.86 -2.42
CA SER A 46 11.67 -9.41 -3.69
C SER A 46 10.55 -8.39 -3.50
N ILE A 47 10.46 -7.45 -4.43
CA ILE A 47 9.28 -6.60 -4.65
C ILE A 47 8.51 -7.19 -5.82
N LEU A 48 7.21 -7.40 -5.60
CA LEU A 48 6.29 -7.78 -6.68
C LEU A 48 5.73 -6.52 -7.33
N VAL A 49 5.92 -6.41 -8.64
CA VAL A 49 5.37 -5.33 -9.47
C VAL A 49 4.37 -5.93 -10.44
N ILE A 50 3.09 -5.55 -10.33
CA ILE A 50 2.04 -5.98 -11.25
C ILE A 50 1.81 -4.88 -12.27
N CYS A 51 1.92 -5.22 -13.55
CA CYS A 51 1.85 -4.27 -14.67
C CYS A 51 1.12 -4.86 -15.87
N SER A 52 0.65 -4.00 -16.80
CA SER A 52 0.12 -4.43 -18.10
C SER A 52 1.23 -4.69 -19.10
N ASP A 53 2.29 -3.88 -19.06
CA ASP A 53 3.45 -3.98 -19.96
C ASP A 53 4.76 -4.03 -19.16
N PRO A 54 5.42 -5.21 -19.09
CA PRO A 54 6.69 -5.35 -18.39
C PRO A 54 7.82 -4.51 -19.02
N SER A 55 7.77 -4.20 -20.31
CA SER A 55 8.79 -3.37 -20.96
C SER A 55 8.70 -1.92 -20.49
N ALA A 56 7.49 -1.36 -20.48
CA ALA A 56 7.24 -0.02 -19.94
C ALA A 56 7.55 0.04 -18.42
N ALA A 57 7.15 -0.98 -17.66
CA ALA A 57 7.39 -1.04 -16.21
C ALA A 57 8.89 -1.10 -15.86
N ARG A 58 9.73 -1.74 -16.69
CA ARG A 58 11.20 -1.72 -16.51
C ARG A 58 11.79 -0.34 -16.67
N GLN A 59 11.29 0.44 -17.63
CA GLN A 59 11.81 1.77 -17.94
C GLN A 59 11.34 2.84 -16.93
N THR A 60 10.29 2.54 -16.16
CA THR A 60 9.65 3.47 -15.24
C THR A 60 9.72 2.95 -13.80
N SER A 61 8.75 2.17 -13.36
CA SER A 61 8.59 1.72 -11.97
C SER A 61 9.78 0.92 -11.45
N GLN A 62 10.33 -0.04 -12.24
CA GLN A 62 11.53 -0.78 -11.84
C GLN A 62 12.70 0.15 -11.66
N LYS A 63 12.93 1.04 -12.62
CA LYS A 63 14.03 2.00 -12.55
C LYS A 63 13.88 2.97 -11.36
N ALA A 64 12.66 3.44 -11.08
CA ALA A 64 12.40 4.27 -9.90
C ALA A 64 12.75 3.55 -8.59
N LEU A 65 12.42 2.24 -8.46
CA LEU A 65 12.81 1.44 -7.30
C LEU A 65 14.32 1.26 -7.19
N GLU A 66 15.01 1.01 -8.30
CA GLU A 66 16.48 0.85 -8.35
C GLU A 66 17.20 2.17 -7.98
N GLU A 67 16.73 3.29 -8.54
CA GLU A 67 17.23 4.65 -8.23
C GLU A 67 16.96 5.04 -6.77
N ALA A 68 15.84 4.61 -6.18
CA ALA A 68 15.55 4.77 -4.75
C ALA A 68 16.41 3.86 -3.85
N GLY A 69 17.24 2.99 -4.43
CA GLY A 69 18.22 2.17 -3.71
C GLY A 69 17.78 0.73 -3.41
N TRP A 70 16.80 0.19 -4.13
CA TRP A 70 16.50 -1.24 -4.06
C TRP A 70 17.63 -2.06 -4.68
N LYS A 71 18.06 -3.12 -3.99
CA LYS A 71 19.14 -4.03 -4.43
C LYS A 71 18.70 -5.49 -4.45
N GLY A 72 17.45 -5.75 -4.04
CA GLY A 72 16.84 -7.08 -4.09
C GLY A 72 16.25 -7.39 -5.46
N LYS A 73 15.58 -8.54 -5.56
CA LYS A 73 14.90 -8.94 -6.78
C LYS A 73 13.64 -8.10 -7.03
N ILE A 74 13.35 -7.79 -8.28
CA ILE A 74 12.08 -7.20 -8.72
C ILE A 74 11.40 -8.23 -9.62
N LEU A 75 10.20 -8.63 -9.23
CA LEU A 75 9.36 -9.57 -9.96
C LEU A 75 8.31 -8.77 -10.73
N LEU A 76 8.55 -8.56 -12.02
CA LEU A 76 7.57 -7.96 -12.93
C LEU A 76 6.66 -9.04 -13.47
N ILE A 77 5.36 -8.96 -13.19
CA ILE A 77 4.36 -9.91 -13.70
C ILE A 77 3.17 -9.19 -14.32
N THR A 78 2.55 -9.87 -15.25
CA THR A 78 1.24 -9.55 -15.84
C THR A 78 0.20 -10.56 -15.36
N ALA A 79 -1.05 -10.39 -15.78
CA ALA A 79 -2.12 -11.36 -15.49
C ALA A 79 -1.91 -12.73 -16.15
N GLN A 80 -1.06 -12.81 -17.18
CA GLN A 80 -0.74 -14.04 -17.92
C GLN A 80 0.42 -14.82 -17.30
N ASP A 81 1.17 -14.19 -16.41
CA ASP A 81 2.31 -14.83 -15.75
C ASP A 81 1.88 -15.67 -14.54
N PRO A 82 2.59 -16.75 -14.22
CA PRO A 82 2.32 -17.49 -12.99
C PRO A 82 2.59 -16.61 -11.76
N LEU A 83 1.66 -16.63 -10.81
CA LEU A 83 1.84 -15.93 -9.55
C LEU A 83 3.03 -16.53 -8.76
N PRO A 84 4.04 -15.72 -8.40
CA PRO A 84 5.16 -16.20 -7.60
C PRO A 84 4.71 -16.62 -6.18
N ASN A 85 5.60 -17.30 -5.47
CA ASN A 85 5.37 -17.55 -4.05
C ASN A 85 5.33 -16.22 -3.28
N LEU A 86 4.16 -15.82 -2.83
CA LEU A 86 3.95 -14.54 -2.13
C LEU A 86 4.63 -14.48 -0.76
N ASN A 87 5.04 -15.61 -0.18
CA ASN A 87 5.81 -15.61 1.08
C ASN A 87 7.24 -15.08 0.91
N ASP A 88 7.73 -14.99 -0.33
CA ASP A 88 9.06 -14.45 -0.65
C ASP A 88 8.99 -12.97 -1.07
N VAL A 89 7.77 -12.38 -1.05
CA VAL A 89 7.51 -10.98 -1.40
C VAL A 89 7.48 -10.13 -0.12
N GLU A 90 8.17 -9.00 -0.15
CA GLU A 90 8.27 -8.09 0.99
C GLU A 90 7.57 -6.74 0.77
N GLY A 91 7.22 -6.44 -0.47
CA GLY A 91 6.45 -5.24 -0.84
C GLY A 91 5.79 -5.40 -2.20
N ILE A 92 4.71 -4.69 -2.41
CA ILE A 92 3.90 -4.77 -3.62
C ILE A 92 3.78 -3.38 -4.24
N LEU A 93 4.10 -3.29 -5.52
CA LEU A 93 3.87 -2.11 -6.35
C LEU A 93 2.84 -2.44 -7.43
N LEU A 94 1.73 -1.72 -7.44
CA LEU A 94 0.66 -1.82 -8.43
C LEU A 94 0.76 -0.62 -9.37
N THR A 95 0.96 -0.89 -10.65
CA THR A 95 1.19 0.17 -11.66
C THR A 95 -0.10 0.65 -12.31
N GLY A 96 -0.01 1.71 -13.10
CA GLY A 96 -1.08 2.14 -14.01
C GLY A 96 -1.47 1.07 -15.02
N GLY A 97 -2.55 1.29 -15.78
CA GLY A 97 -3.03 0.36 -16.81
C GLY A 97 -4.49 0.55 -17.17
N ALA A 98 -5.07 -0.48 -17.77
CA ALA A 98 -6.47 -0.55 -18.20
C ALA A 98 -7.47 -0.40 -17.05
N ASP A 99 -8.72 -0.15 -17.38
CA ASP A 99 -9.78 0.15 -16.44
C ASP A 99 -10.16 -1.02 -15.52
N ILE A 100 -10.95 -0.72 -14.49
CA ILE A 100 -11.55 -1.71 -13.62
C ILE A 100 -13.04 -1.79 -13.94
N HIS A 101 -13.53 -3.01 -14.15
CA HIS A 101 -14.95 -3.26 -14.46
C HIS A 101 -15.82 -2.97 -13.21
N PRO A 102 -16.99 -2.30 -13.37
CA PRO A 102 -17.88 -1.97 -12.25
C PRO A 102 -18.38 -3.18 -11.46
N LYS A 103 -18.44 -4.38 -12.06
CA LYS A 103 -18.81 -5.60 -11.35
C LYS A 103 -18.02 -5.87 -10.05
N TYR A 104 -16.86 -5.25 -9.88
CA TYR A 104 -16.03 -5.40 -8.69
C TYR A 104 -16.44 -4.49 -7.52
N TRP A 105 -17.33 -3.52 -7.75
CA TRP A 105 -17.90 -2.68 -6.68
C TRP A 105 -19.44 -2.66 -6.70
N ASP A 106 -20.07 -2.78 -7.88
CA ASP A 106 -21.52 -2.90 -8.03
C ASP A 106 -21.86 -3.75 -9.26
N VAL A 107 -22.34 -4.96 -9.04
CA VAL A 107 -22.72 -5.91 -10.12
C VAL A 107 -23.91 -5.43 -10.95
N GLN A 108 -24.68 -4.46 -10.49
CA GLN A 108 -25.82 -3.89 -11.20
C GLN A 108 -25.43 -2.65 -12.02
N GLU A 109 -24.26 -2.05 -11.76
CA GLU A 109 -23.80 -0.91 -12.53
C GLU A 109 -23.31 -1.37 -13.91
N PRO A 110 -23.89 -0.85 -15.02
CA PRO A 110 -23.46 -1.24 -16.36
C PRO A 110 -22.07 -0.71 -16.68
N LEU A 111 -21.32 -1.46 -17.48
CA LEU A 111 -20.03 -0.99 -17.97
C LEU A 111 -20.23 0.21 -18.89
N HIS A 112 -19.49 1.29 -18.63
CA HIS A 112 -19.47 2.46 -19.47
C HIS A 112 -18.83 2.16 -20.85
N GLU A 113 -19.36 2.71 -21.94
CA GLU A 113 -18.91 2.41 -23.31
C GLU A 113 -17.46 2.79 -23.62
N LYS A 114 -16.86 3.71 -22.84
CA LYS A 114 -15.46 4.14 -22.96
C LYS A 114 -14.51 3.37 -22.05
N ALA A 115 -15.02 2.47 -21.21
CA ALA A 115 -14.18 1.70 -20.32
C ALA A 115 -13.62 0.45 -21.04
N GLU A 116 -12.33 0.19 -20.84
CA GLU A 116 -11.60 -0.95 -21.38
C GLU A 116 -10.99 -1.76 -20.22
N PRO A 117 -11.80 -2.60 -19.53
CA PRO A 117 -11.37 -3.30 -18.32
C PRO A 117 -10.44 -4.48 -18.61
N ASP A 118 -9.50 -4.71 -17.67
CA ASP A 118 -8.68 -5.92 -17.60
C ASP A 118 -9.08 -6.74 -16.36
N ASP A 119 -10.06 -7.62 -16.54
CA ASP A 119 -10.60 -8.46 -15.46
C ASP A 119 -9.55 -9.44 -14.91
N ALA A 120 -8.76 -10.05 -15.78
CA ALA A 120 -7.74 -11.01 -15.35
C ALA A 120 -6.70 -10.36 -14.43
N ARG A 121 -6.28 -9.14 -14.75
CA ARG A 121 -5.39 -8.35 -13.91
C ARG A 121 -6.08 -7.90 -12.62
N THR A 122 -7.34 -7.52 -12.69
CA THR A 122 -8.13 -7.13 -11.53
C THR A 122 -8.24 -8.28 -10.51
N ASP A 123 -8.57 -9.49 -10.96
CA ASP A 123 -8.63 -10.69 -10.12
C ASP A 123 -7.29 -11.03 -9.47
N LEU A 124 -6.19 -10.93 -10.24
CA LEU A 124 -4.83 -11.13 -9.75
C LEU A 124 -4.48 -10.11 -8.65
N GLU A 125 -4.72 -8.82 -8.90
CA GLU A 125 -4.38 -7.74 -7.97
C GLU A 125 -5.21 -7.81 -6.69
N ILE A 126 -6.50 -8.11 -6.74
CA ILE A 126 -7.34 -8.33 -5.55
C ILE A 126 -6.77 -9.46 -4.70
N LYS A 127 -6.39 -10.59 -5.30
CA LYS A 127 -5.77 -11.70 -4.58
C LYS A 127 -4.47 -11.30 -3.89
N VAL A 128 -3.63 -10.54 -4.57
CA VAL A 128 -2.34 -10.07 -4.04
C VAL A 128 -2.54 -9.03 -2.94
N ILE A 129 -3.50 -8.11 -3.09
CA ILE A 129 -3.85 -7.11 -2.07
C ILE A 129 -4.35 -7.80 -0.80
N ASN A 130 -5.25 -8.80 -0.92
CA ASN A 130 -5.76 -9.55 0.23
C ASN A 130 -4.61 -10.26 0.98
N HIS A 131 -3.72 -10.93 0.26
CA HIS A 131 -2.53 -11.52 0.88
C HIS A 131 -1.66 -10.47 1.59
N ALA A 132 -1.44 -9.32 0.96
CA ALA A 132 -0.66 -8.24 1.56
C ALA A 132 -1.33 -7.67 2.82
N GLN A 133 -2.65 -7.58 2.83
CA GLN A 133 -3.42 -7.20 4.02
C GLN A 133 -3.22 -8.18 5.18
N GLU A 134 -3.30 -9.49 4.92
CA GLU A 134 -3.11 -10.54 5.92
C GLU A 134 -1.69 -10.55 6.49
N LYS A 135 -0.69 -10.30 5.65
CA LYS A 135 0.74 -10.29 6.01
C LYS A 135 1.23 -8.90 6.43
N ASN A 136 0.38 -7.89 6.37
CA ASN A 136 0.74 -6.50 6.58
C ASN A 136 1.94 -6.08 5.71
N LEU A 137 2.01 -6.48 4.43
CA LEU A 137 3.07 -6.06 3.51
C LEU A 137 2.84 -4.62 3.05
N PRO A 138 3.90 -3.83 2.85
CA PRO A 138 3.78 -2.52 2.22
C PRO A 138 3.21 -2.61 0.80
N ILE A 139 2.23 -1.74 0.51
CA ILE A 139 1.60 -1.61 -0.80
C ILE A 139 1.73 -0.17 -1.28
N LEU A 140 2.27 0.02 -2.48
CA LEU A 140 2.26 1.29 -3.21
C LEU A 140 1.44 1.12 -4.50
N GLY A 141 0.41 1.94 -4.67
CA GLY A 141 -0.44 1.95 -5.87
C GLY A 141 -0.27 3.23 -6.68
N LEU A 142 -0.05 3.11 -7.99
CA LEU A 142 0.13 4.22 -8.92
C LEU A 142 -1.00 4.22 -9.94
N CYS A 143 -1.73 5.31 -10.08
CA CYS A 143 -2.84 5.50 -11.01
C CYS A 143 -3.90 4.38 -10.82
N ARG A 144 -4.03 3.44 -11.75
CA ARG A 144 -4.88 2.26 -11.58
C ARG A 144 -4.58 1.48 -10.31
N GLY A 145 -3.30 1.47 -9.87
CA GLY A 145 -2.89 0.84 -8.61
C GLY A 145 -3.59 1.43 -7.38
N GLN A 146 -3.80 2.76 -7.32
CA GLN A 146 -4.64 3.38 -6.29
C GLN A 146 -6.09 2.91 -6.39
N GLN A 147 -6.63 2.88 -7.59
CA GLN A 147 -8.01 2.52 -7.86
C GLN A 147 -8.32 1.08 -7.44
N ILE A 148 -7.45 0.13 -7.78
CA ILE A 148 -7.65 -1.28 -7.40
C ILE A 148 -7.47 -1.51 -5.90
N ILE A 149 -6.59 -0.78 -5.22
CA ILE A 149 -6.52 -0.80 -3.74
C ILE A 149 -7.87 -0.37 -3.16
N ASN A 150 -8.45 0.71 -3.68
CA ASN A 150 -9.76 1.20 -3.24
C ASN A 150 -10.86 0.14 -3.43
N VAL A 151 -10.96 -0.42 -4.62
CA VAL A 151 -11.96 -1.43 -4.98
C VAL A 151 -11.80 -2.72 -4.18
N ALA A 152 -10.57 -3.22 -4.03
CA ALA A 152 -10.29 -4.41 -3.22
C ALA A 152 -10.69 -4.25 -1.74
N LEU A 153 -10.77 -3.02 -1.25
CA LEU A 153 -11.20 -2.68 0.11
C LEU A 153 -12.67 -2.22 0.18
N GLY A 154 -13.45 -2.48 -0.90
CA GLY A 154 -14.90 -2.25 -0.96
C GLY A 154 -15.30 -0.82 -1.30
N GLY A 155 -14.39 -0.03 -1.85
CA GLY A 155 -14.69 1.29 -2.43
C GLY A 155 -15.27 1.18 -3.84
N SER A 156 -15.73 2.30 -4.40
CA SER A 156 -16.28 2.40 -5.76
C SER A 156 -15.57 3.45 -6.60
N MET A 157 -15.89 3.50 -7.89
CA MET A 157 -15.23 4.34 -8.89
C MET A 157 -16.24 5.14 -9.70
N TYR A 158 -15.81 6.31 -10.20
CA TYR A 158 -16.38 6.95 -11.36
C TYR A 158 -15.79 6.32 -12.61
N GLN A 159 -16.64 5.82 -13.51
CA GLN A 159 -16.17 5.10 -14.70
C GLN A 159 -15.64 6.02 -15.80
N HIS A 160 -16.16 7.25 -15.90
CA HIS A 160 -15.76 8.20 -16.94
C HIS A 160 -15.91 9.65 -16.44
N LEU A 161 -14.80 10.29 -16.14
CA LEU A 161 -14.75 11.64 -15.58
C LEU A 161 -15.43 12.72 -16.42
N PRO A 162 -15.41 12.68 -17.77
CA PRO A 162 -16.18 13.63 -18.59
C PRO A 162 -17.68 13.66 -18.30
N ASP A 163 -18.29 12.53 -17.96
CA ASP A 163 -19.72 12.46 -17.60
C ASP A 163 -19.99 13.16 -16.27
N GLU A 164 -18.97 13.28 -15.45
CA GLU A 164 -19.00 13.98 -14.16
C GLU A 164 -18.57 15.47 -14.29
N GLY A 165 -18.35 15.95 -15.52
CA GLY A 165 -17.99 17.35 -15.80
C GLY A 165 -16.51 17.67 -15.79
N VAL A 166 -15.61 16.67 -15.65
CA VAL A 166 -14.16 16.86 -15.67
C VAL A 166 -13.58 16.59 -17.07
N PRO A 167 -13.05 17.59 -17.78
CA PRO A 167 -12.54 17.41 -19.13
C PRO A 167 -11.30 16.48 -19.17
N LEU A 168 -11.23 15.58 -20.15
CA LEU A 168 -10.06 14.71 -20.36
C LEU A 168 -8.74 15.49 -20.54
N ALA A 169 -8.78 16.72 -21.04
CA ALA A 169 -7.61 17.58 -21.16
C ALA A 169 -6.89 17.84 -19.82
N ARG A 170 -7.60 17.69 -18.69
CA ARG A 170 -7.00 17.83 -17.35
C ARG A 170 -6.51 16.51 -16.75
N THR A 171 -7.11 15.41 -17.13
CA THR A 171 -6.87 14.11 -16.50
C THR A 171 -6.26 13.08 -17.43
N TYR A 172 -6.30 13.31 -18.75
CA TYR A 172 -5.79 12.37 -19.75
C TYR A 172 -4.92 13.09 -20.79
N MET A 173 -3.66 13.27 -20.47
CA MET A 173 -2.67 13.87 -21.37
C MET A 173 -1.88 12.79 -22.10
N GLY A 174 -2.51 12.18 -23.13
CA GLY A 174 -1.89 11.41 -24.22
C GLY A 174 -0.72 10.47 -23.92
N LYS A 175 -0.24 9.79 -24.96
CA LYS A 175 0.87 8.82 -24.90
C LYS A 175 2.18 9.45 -24.42
N TYR A 176 3.02 8.60 -23.77
CA TYR A 176 4.41 8.93 -23.44
C TYR A 176 5.11 9.63 -24.62
N SER A 177 5.55 10.88 -24.43
CA SER A 177 6.59 11.46 -25.24
C SER A 177 7.88 11.45 -24.41
N ASP A 178 9.03 11.33 -25.04
CA ASP A 178 10.34 11.48 -24.38
C ASP A 178 10.60 12.93 -23.93
N GLU A 179 9.62 13.82 -24.17
CA GLU A 179 9.62 15.20 -23.77
C GLU A 179 9.25 15.38 -22.30
N LYS A 180 9.57 16.55 -21.75
CA LYS A 180 9.25 16.95 -20.38
C LYS A 180 7.78 16.64 -20.04
N GLN A 181 7.56 16.07 -18.87
CA GLN A 181 6.22 15.70 -18.43
C GLN A 181 5.30 16.95 -18.35
N VAL A 182 4.10 16.82 -18.91
CA VAL A 182 3.06 17.83 -18.75
C VAL A 182 2.38 17.63 -17.40
N LEU A 183 2.23 18.72 -16.63
CA LEU A 183 1.61 18.73 -15.31
C LEU A 183 0.28 19.49 -15.41
N PRO A 184 -0.82 18.82 -15.77
CA PRO A 184 -2.08 19.48 -16.13
C PRO A 184 -2.86 20.04 -14.96
N HIS A 185 -2.63 19.53 -13.74
CA HIS A 185 -3.32 20.01 -12.53
C HIS A 185 -2.44 19.91 -11.30
N SER A 186 -2.93 20.45 -10.21
CA SER A 186 -2.26 20.41 -8.90
C SER A 186 -3.06 19.61 -7.91
N VAL A 187 -2.35 18.89 -7.06
CA VAL A 187 -2.96 18.16 -5.93
C VAL A 187 -2.69 18.88 -4.62
N SER A 188 -3.69 18.93 -3.76
CA SER A 188 -3.59 19.39 -2.37
C SER A 188 -3.40 18.16 -1.47
N VAL A 189 -2.24 18.05 -0.84
CA VAL A 189 -1.89 16.94 0.06
C VAL A 189 -2.28 17.29 1.49
N LYS A 190 -2.98 16.39 2.17
CA LYS A 190 -3.43 16.58 3.54
C LYS A 190 -2.23 16.67 4.50
N ALA A 191 -2.16 17.74 5.27
CA ALA A 191 -1.12 17.91 6.28
C ALA A 191 -1.14 16.75 7.30
N ASN A 192 0.04 16.31 7.74
CA ASN A 192 0.23 15.20 8.69
C ASN A 192 -0.26 13.82 8.19
N SER A 193 -0.56 13.69 6.89
CA SER A 193 -0.80 12.38 6.25
C SER A 193 0.51 11.60 6.09
N GLN A 194 0.43 10.28 5.98
CA GLN A 194 1.59 9.45 5.62
C GLN A 194 2.16 9.91 4.27
N LEU A 195 1.28 10.20 3.31
CA LEU A 195 1.69 10.72 1.99
C LEU A 195 2.47 12.03 2.10
N ALA A 196 2.03 12.99 2.94
CA ALA A 196 2.75 14.26 3.13
C ALA A 196 4.17 14.04 3.69
N HIS A 197 4.31 13.13 4.64
CA HIS A 197 5.62 12.75 5.20
C HIS A 197 6.52 12.08 4.15
N LEU A 198 5.95 11.22 3.30
CA LEU A 198 6.68 10.55 2.23
C LEU A 198 7.18 11.54 1.17
N LEU A 199 6.30 12.43 0.71
CA LEU A 199 6.64 13.38 -0.34
C LEU A 199 7.63 14.48 0.11
N GLN A 200 7.69 14.77 1.42
CA GLN A 200 8.54 15.81 2.04
C GLN A 200 8.36 17.21 1.41
N ILE A 201 7.15 17.49 0.92
CA ILE A 201 6.84 18.78 0.30
C ILE A 201 6.71 19.88 1.36
N LYS A 202 7.28 21.06 1.06
CA LYS A 202 7.24 22.23 1.95
C LYS A 202 5.91 22.96 1.96
N VAL A 203 5.15 22.82 0.87
CA VAL A 203 3.83 23.40 0.68
C VAL A 203 2.82 22.27 0.43
N PRO A 204 1.58 22.41 0.89
CA PRO A 204 0.60 21.32 0.79
C PRO A 204 0.04 21.11 -0.63
N ARG A 205 0.62 21.76 -1.65
CA ARG A 205 0.18 21.68 -3.05
C ARG A 205 1.37 21.42 -3.97
N MET A 206 1.18 20.53 -4.94
CA MET A 206 2.16 20.24 -5.98
C MET A 206 1.48 19.92 -7.31
N ASP A 207 2.15 20.25 -8.41
CA ASP A 207 1.70 19.91 -9.75
C ASP A 207 2.06 18.45 -10.07
N VAL A 208 1.14 17.75 -10.75
CA VAL A 208 1.28 16.35 -11.08
C VAL A 208 0.95 16.07 -12.54
N ASN A 209 1.53 15.01 -13.09
CA ASN A 209 1.13 14.45 -14.37
C ASN A 209 -0.16 13.62 -14.21
N SER A 210 -0.90 13.43 -15.31
CA SER A 210 -2.20 12.75 -15.24
C SER A 210 -2.50 12.00 -16.54
N ARG A 211 -3.00 10.77 -16.39
CA ARG A 211 -3.38 9.88 -17.51
C ARG A 211 -4.48 8.92 -17.09
N HIS A 212 -5.62 9.45 -16.62
CA HIS A 212 -6.74 8.63 -16.21
C HIS A 212 -8.06 9.28 -16.61
N HIS A 213 -9.08 8.49 -16.84
CA HIS A 213 -10.45 8.93 -17.04
C HIS A 213 -11.43 8.32 -16.03
N GLN A 214 -10.92 7.43 -15.17
CA GLN A 214 -11.62 6.91 -14.00
C GLN A 214 -11.04 7.53 -12.74
N ALA A 215 -11.84 7.65 -11.68
CA ALA A 215 -11.40 8.14 -10.37
C ALA A 215 -12.15 7.45 -9.24
N VAL A 216 -11.59 7.50 -8.03
CA VAL A 216 -12.25 7.00 -6.82
C VAL A 216 -13.51 7.80 -6.54
N LYS A 217 -14.63 7.10 -6.25
CA LYS A 217 -15.93 7.67 -5.87
C LYS A 217 -16.17 7.54 -4.38
N GLU A 218 -16.32 6.32 -3.87
CA GLU A 218 -16.41 6.06 -2.44
C GLU A 218 -15.15 5.35 -1.96
N VAL A 219 -14.65 5.80 -0.81
CA VAL A 219 -13.38 5.30 -0.24
C VAL A 219 -13.59 3.94 0.42
N GLY A 220 -12.73 2.99 0.13
CA GLY A 220 -12.73 1.65 0.69
C GLY A 220 -12.46 1.61 2.19
N LYS A 221 -12.90 0.53 2.83
CA LYS A 221 -12.77 0.35 4.28
C LYS A 221 -11.29 0.36 4.71
N GLY A 222 -11.00 1.15 5.74
CA GLY A 222 -9.65 1.27 6.28
C GLY A 222 -8.72 2.18 5.48
N LEU A 223 -9.24 2.88 4.47
CA LEU A 223 -8.54 3.95 3.76
C LEU A 223 -9.04 5.33 4.20
N ILE A 224 -8.19 6.32 4.02
CA ILE A 224 -8.50 7.75 4.16
C ILE A 224 -7.94 8.53 2.97
N ILE A 225 -8.57 9.65 2.66
CA ILE A 225 -8.10 10.56 1.61
C ILE A 225 -6.86 11.28 2.11
N SER A 226 -5.78 11.23 1.34
CA SER A 226 -4.50 11.91 1.61
C SER A 226 -4.17 13.03 0.63
N ALA A 227 -4.77 13.02 -0.57
CA ALA A 227 -4.64 14.12 -1.54
C ALA A 227 -5.91 14.26 -2.38
N VAL A 228 -6.19 15.49 -2.82
CA VAL A 228 -7.32 15.83 -3.71
C VAL A 228 -6.90 16.89 -4.73
N ASP A 229 -7.54 16.88 -5.90
CA ASP A 229 -7.62 18.07 -6.76
C ASP A 229 -8.79 18.93 -6.27
N GLN A 230 -8.49 20.18 -5.89
CA GLN A 230 -9.48 21.12 -5.38
C GLN A 230 -10.23 21.84 -6.51
N GLU A 231 -9.70 21.85 -7.71
CA GLU A 231 -10.25 22.58 -8.85
C GLU A 231 -11.25 21.71 -9.61
N ASP A 232 -11.01 20.40 -9.71
CA ASP A 232 -11.91 19.47 -10.37
C ASP A 232 -12.87 18.84 -9.36
N LEU A 233 -14.15 19.17 -9.50
CA LEU A 233 -15.21 18.58 -8.68
C LEU A 233 -15.89 17.44 -9.44
N VAL A 234 -15.87 16.28 -8.86
CA VAL A 234 -16.54 15.08 -9.37
C VAL A 234 -17.71 14.76 -8.46
N GLY A 235 -18.93 14.75 -9.01
CA GLY A 235 -20.13 14.59 -8.18
C GLY A 235 -20.26 15.70 -7.10
N GLY A 236 -19.72 16.91 -7.35
CA GLY A 236 -19.75 18.04 -6.43
C GLY A 236 -18.72 17.97 -5.28
N ARG A 237 -17.76 17.03 -5.31
CA ARG A 237 -16.68 16.87 -4.32
C ARG A 237 -15.31 17.00 -5.00
N PRO A 238 -14.26 17.48 -4.30
CA PRO A 238 -12.90 17.44 -4.83
C PRO A 238 -12.52 16.04 -5.31
N MET A 239 -11.89 15.94 -6.48
CA MET A 239 -11.45 14.65 -7.04
C MET A 239 -10.37 14.04 -6.17
N ILE A 240 -10.52 12.76 -5.86
CA ILE A 240 -9.58 12.05 -4.98
C ILE A 240 -8.33 11.65 -5.77
N GLU A 241 -7.20 12.20 -5.35
CA GLU A 241 -5.90 12.02 -5.97
C GLU A 241 -4.93 11.19 -5.12
N GLY A 242 -5.20 11.00 -3.83
CA GLY A 242 -4.37 10.20 -2.93
C GLY A 242 -5.18 9.49 -1.88
N LEU A 243 -4.84 8.24 -1.62
CA LEU A 243 -5.38 7.40 -0.56
C LEU A 243 -4.24 6.84 0.29
N GLU A 244 -4.50 6.64 1.57
CA GLU A 244 -3.58 5.95 2.47
C GLU A 244 -4.34 5.12 3.51
N SER A 245 -3.64 4.20 4.19
CA SER A 245 -4.23 3.47 5.31
C SER A 245 -4.64 4.41 6.44
N SER A 246 -5.81 4.18 7.03
CA SER A 246 -6.23 4.85 8.27
C SER A 246 -5.46 4.34 9.50
N ASP A 247 -4.80 3.17 9.39
CA ASP A 247 -3.92 2.59 10.40
C ASP A 247 -2.46 2.99 10.08
N PRO A 248 -1.83 3.85 10.90
CA PRO A 248 -0.47 4.34 10.64
C PRO A 248 0.60 3.25 10.74
N SER A 249 0.29 2.08 11.31
CA SER A 249 1.20 0.94 11.36
C SER A 249 1.26 0.17 10.03
N ARG A 250 0.40 0.51 9.08
CA ARG A 250 0.31 -0.10 7.75
C ARG A 250 0.79 0.86 6.69
N PHE A 251 1.68 0.40 5.84
CA PHE A 251 2.05 1.15 4.64
C PHE A 251 1.15 0.70 3.48
N ILE A 252 0.05 1.43 3.28
CA ILE A 252 -0.79 1.32 2.09
C ILE A 252 -0.96 2.73 1.59
N VAL A 253 -0.35 3.05 0.47
CA VAL A 253 -0.40 4.37 -0.14
C VAL A 253 -0.74 4.23 -1.61
N GLY A 254 -1.73 4.97 -2.06
CA GLY A 254 -2.10 5.10 -3.47
C GLY A 254 -2.05 6.55 -3.90
N VAL A 255 -1.58 6.78 -5.13
CA VAL A 255 -1.61 8.08 -5.79
C VAL A 255 -2.18 7.94 -7.19
N GLN A 256 -3.02 8.90 -7.62
CA GLN A 256 -3.70 8.82 -8.92
C GLN A 256 -2.78 9.21 -10.07
N TRP A 257 -1.77 10.03 -9.81
CA TRP A 257 -0.76 10.43 -10.80
C TRP A 257 0.32 9.36 -11.01
N HIS A 258 1.30 9.67 -11.86
CA HIS A 258 2.38 8.77 -12.26
C HIS A 258 3.75 9.27 -11.78
N PRO A 259 4.09 9.11 -10.48
CA PRO A 259 5.39 9.54 -9.95
C PRO A 259 6.57 8.79 -10.57
N GLU A 260 6.37 7.58 -11.10
CA GLU A 260 7.41 6.80 -11.77
C GLU A 260 7.98 7.49 -13.01
N ASN A 261 7.22 8.42 -13.60
CA ASN A 261 7.68 9.22 -14.74
C ASN A 261 8.26 10.57 -14.33
N LEU A 262 8.15 10.93 -13.05
CA LEU A 262 8.61 12.21 -12.50
C LEU A 262 9.95 12.10 -11.78
N THR A 263 10.48 10.91 -11.56
CA THR A 263 11.72 10.72 -10.77
C THR A 263 12.94 11.42 -11.36
N ARG A 264 12.93 11.69 -12.66
CA ARG A 264 14.01 12.39 -13.38
C ARG A 264 13.76 13.88 -13.56
N GLU A 265 12.57 14.36 -13.23
CA GLU A 265 12.28 15.78 -13.27
C GLU A 265 13.08 16.53 -12.20
N GLU A 266 13.51 17.74 -12.54
CA GLU A 266 14.14 18.65 -11.58
C GLU A 266 13.07 19.34 -10.71
N GLY A 267 13.51 19.86 -9.57
CA GLY A 267 12.63 20.64 -8.68
C GLY A 267 11.74 19.80 -7.77
N PRO A 268 10.74 20.46 -7.12
CA PRO A 268 9.96 19.86 -6.03
C PRO A 268 9.17 18.61 -6.42
N THR A 269 8.59 18.59 -7.62
CA THR A 269 7.78 17.46 -8.11
C THR A 269 8.63 16.21 -8.31
N GLY A 270 9.81 16.34 -8.91
CA GLY A 270 10.74 15.22 -9.08
C GLY A 270 11.32 14.74 -7.74
N GLU A 271 11.62 15.67 -6.83
CA GLU A 271 12.07 15.33 -5.49
C GLU A 271 11.00 14.56 -4.72
N ALA A 272 9.75 15.01 -4.75
CA ALA A 272 8.62 14.33 -4.13
C ALA A 272 8.41 12.92 -4.70
N ALA A 273 8.55 12.76 -6.03
CA ALA A 273 8.46 11.45 -6.67
C ALA A 273 9.56 10.48 -6.16
N ARG A 274 10.81 10.93 -6.12
CA ARG A 274 11.92 10.12 -5.57
C ARG A 274 11.73 9.77 -4.09
N ASN A 275 11.24 10.70 -3.30
CA ASN A 275 10.96 10.51 -1.88
C ASN A 275 9.86 9.47 -1.64
N LEU A 276 8.82 9.43 -2.48
CA LEU A 276 7.75 8.44 -2.40
C LEU A 276 8.30 7.01 -2.54
N PHE A 277 9.12 6.75 -3.58
CA PHE A 277 9.74 5.42 -3.76
C PHE A 277 10.72 5.08 -2.64
N LYS A 278 11.50 6.04 -2.16
CA LYS A 278 12.39 5.85 -1.01
C LYS A 278 11.60 5.46 0.23
N GLY A 279 10.52 6.18 0.54
CA GLY A 279 9.67 5.88 1.70
C GLY A 279 9.01 4.51 1.62
N PHE A 280 8.58 4.08 0.44
CA PHE A 280 8.11 2.70 0.22
C PHE A 280 9.19 1.66 0.55
N LEU A 281 10.43 1.88 0.10
CA LEU A 281 11.54 0.99 0.41
C LEU A 281 11.91 1.01 1.90
N ASP A 282 11.81 2.15 2.56
CA ASP A 282 12.06 2.27 3.99
C ASP A 282 11.01 1.49 4.80
N ALA A 283 9.73 1.55 4.41
CA ALA A 283 8.68 0.73 5.00
C ALA A 283 8.95 -0.79 4.87
N ILE A 284 9.45 -1.25 3.71
CA ILE A 284 9.87 -2.64 3.52
C ILE A 284 11.03 -3.00 4.45
N ARG A 285 12.02 -2.10 4.60
CA ARG A 285 13.19 -2.33 5.47
C ARG A 285 12.81 -2.39 6.95
N GLU A 286 11.88 -1.56 7.38
CA GLU A 286 11.40 -1.52 8.76
C GLU A 286 10.70 -2.82 9.16
N LYS A 287 9.97 -3.42 8.26
CA LYS A 287 9.32 -4.72 8.49
C LYS A 287 10.26 -5.91 8.63
N ARG A 288 11.51 -5.74 8.24
CA ARG A 288 12.56 -6.78 8.40
C ARG A 288 13.20 -6.78 9.79
N LYS A 289 13.00 -5.71 10.56
CA LYS A 289 13.53 -5.57 11.93
C LYS A 289 12.66 -6.33 12.92
#